data_d3426c34ba15df7b165edd20dd49b249
#
_entry.id   d3426c34ba15df7b165edd20dd49b249
#
_cell.length_a   1.000
_cell.length_b   1.000
_cell.length_c   1.000
_cell.angle_alpha   90.00
_cell.angle_beta   90.00
_cell.angle_gamma   90.00
#
_symmetry.space_group_name_H-M   'P 1'
#
loop_
_entity.id
_entity.type
_entity.pdbx_description
1 polymer ?
#
loop_
_entity_poly.entity_id
_entity_poly.type
_entity_poly.pdbx_seq_one_letter_code
_entity_poly.pdbx_strand_id
1 'polypeptide(L)'
;MKIAFKLLVNDKGKFAALLVGITFAVFLMIQMTSMFSGILRRSSSTVTNIGAKMWVMDPAVNTVANSIPMPDYVLDAVRSINGVKYAVPLYSGSALVKLKSGTYQAVSVIGLDDSTLFGRPELYAGKIEDIYAENGFVVVNDAEFRKFENPTVGTEFEINDNRGVVVGIAKVASSGLFGIPTLYTTYN
;
A
#
# COMPACT_ATOMS: atom_id res chain seq x y z
N MET A 1 -11.81 -15.07 -49.49
CA MET A 1 -10.80 -15.02 -48.41
C MET A 1 -9.39 -15.48 -48.83
N LYS A 2 -9.19 -16.62 -49.51
CA LYS A 2 -7.86 -17.14 -49.89
C LYS A 2 -7.05 -16.19 -50.79
N ILE A 3 -7.68 -15.43 -51.70
CA ILE A 3 -7.00 -14.52 -52.63
C ILE A 3 -6.47 -13.29 -51.91
N ALA A 4 -7.26 -12.68 -51.00
CA ALA A 4 -6.85 -11.50 -50.22
C ALA A 4 -5.66 -11.84 -49.31
N PHE A 5 -5.70 -13.02 -48.65
CA PHE A 5 -4.60 -13.48 -47.83
C PHE A 5 -3.32 -13.74 -48.63
N LYS A 6 -3.45 -14.32 -49.84
CA LYS A 6 -2.32 -14.59 -50.74
C LYS A 6 -1.68 -13.30 -51.25
N LEU A 7 -2.49 -12.28 -51.58
CA LEU A 7 -2.04 -10.94 -51.95
C LEU A 7 -1.30 -10.24 -50.81
N LEU A 8 -1.81 -10.35 -49.57
CA LEU A 8 -1.21 -9.74 -48.38
C LEU A 8 0.17 -10.35 -48.06
N VAL A 9 0.29 -11.66 -48.15
CA VAL A 9 1.55 -12.38 -47.84
C VAL A 9 2.58 -12.23 -48.99
N ASN A 10 2.14 -12.00 -50.21
CA ASN A 10 3.04 -11.84 -51.35
C ASN A 10 3.85 -10.53 -51.31
N ASP A 11 3.30 -9.46 -50.69
CA ASP A 11 4.01 -8.21 -50.42
C ASP A 11 4.59 -8.24 -49.02
N LYS A 12 5.79 -8.78 -48.88
CA LYS A 12 6.47 -8.99 -47.58
C LYS A 12 6.63 -7.69 -46.78
N GLY A 13 6.80 -6.54 -47.45
CA GLY A 13 6.95 -5.25 -46.77
C GLY A 13 5.65 -4.79 -46.12
N LYS A 14 4.53 -4.87 -46.83
CA LYS A 14 3.21 -4.51 -46.32
C LYS A 14 2.77 -5.49 -45.23
N PHE A 15 3.04 -6.78 -45.39
CA PHE A 15 2.74 -7.79 -44.40
C PHE A 15 3.51 -7.53 -43.10
N ALA A 16 4.83 -7.27 -43.19
CA ALA A 16 5.65 -6.94 -42.01
C ALA A 16 5.18 -5.66 -41.32
N ALA A 17 4.88 -4.60 -42.06
CA ALA A 17 4.38 -3.36 -41.50
C ALA A 17 3.05 -3.55 -40.75
N LEU A 18 2.12 -4.33 -41.34
CA LEU A 18 0.84 -4.64 -40.71
C LEU A 18 1.02 -5.48 -39.43
N LEU A 19 1.92 -6.48 -39.46
CA LEU A 19 2.22 -7.29 -38.32
C LEU A 19 2.81 -6.46 -37.17
N VAL A 20 3.79 -5.61 -37.46
CA VAL A 20 4.39 -4.69 -36.49
C VAL A 20 3.34 -3.74 -35.91
N GLY A 21 2.48 -3.17 -36.77
CA GLY A 21 1.42 -2.26 -36.32
C GLY A 21 0.42 -2.94 -35.35
N ILE A 22 -0.04 -4.14 -35.69
CA ILE A 22 -0.96 -4.90 -34.83
C ILE A 22 -0.26 -5.30 -33.53
N THR A 23 0.97 -5.81 -33.60
CA THR A 23 1.73 -6.19 -32.41
C THR A 23 1.95 -5.01 -31.48
N PHE A 24 2.29 -3.85 -32.03
CA PHE A 24 2.46 -2.63 -31.25
C PHE A 24 1.15 -2.15 -30.62
N ALA A 25 0.04 -2.21 -31.35
CA ALA A 25 -1.27 -1.86 -30.80
C ALA A 25 -1.67 -2.77 -29.65
N VAL A 26 -1.49 -4.09 -29.80
CA VAL A 26 -1.76 -5.08 -28.73
C VAL A 26 -0.86 -4.85 -27.54
N PHE A 27 0.43 -4.58 -27.76
CA PHE A 27 1.37 -4.26 -26.70
C PHE A 27 0.93 -3.04 -25.90
N LEU A 28 0.53 -1.95 -26.57
CA LEU A 28 0.03 -0.74 -25.90
C LEU A 28 -1.25 -1.01 -25.08
N MET A 29 -2.18 -1.79 -25.63
CA MET A 29 -3.40 -2.15 -24.90
C MET A 29 -3.09 -2.94 -23.62
N ILE A 30 -2.20 -3.93 -23.68
CA ILE A 30 -1.78 -4.71 -22.52
C ILE A 30 -1.09 -3.81 -21.50
N GLN A 31 -0.18 -2.95 -21.96
CA GLN A 31 0.56 -2.03 -21.10
C GLN A 31 -0.38 -1.08 -20.34
N MET A 32 -1.32 -0.44 -21.03
CA MET A 32 -2.29 0.47 -20.43
C MET A 32 -3.23 -0.24 -19.46
N THR A 33 -3.71 -1.43 -19.82
CA THR A 33 -4.60 -2.22 -18.94
C THR A 33 -3.86 -2.66 -17.67
N SER A 34 -2.62 -3.09 -17.80
CA SER A 34 -1.78 -3.49 -16.66
C SER A 34 -1.51 -2.32 -15.72
N MET A 35 -1.17 -1.15 -16.28
CA MET A 35 -0.95 0.06 -15.51
C MET A 35 -2.22 0.49 -14.75
N PHE A 36 -3.36 0.50 -15.43
CA PHE A 36 -4.64 0.85 -14.82
C PHE A 36 -5.03 -0.11 -13.70
N SER A 37 -4.88 -1.42 -13.92
CA SER A 37 -5.12 -2.44 -12.90
C SER A 37 -4.20 -2.25 -11.68
N GLY A 38 -2.93 -1.92 -11.90
CA GLY A 38 -1.98 -1.61 -10.83
C GLY A 38 -2.40 -0.40 -10.00
N ILE A 39 -2.86 0.68 -10.65
CA ILE A 39 -3.36 1.88 -9.97
C ILE A 39 -4.58 1.55 -9.11
N LEU A 40 -5.57 0.83 -9.65
CA LEU A 40 -6.77 0.43 -8.90
C LEU A 40 -6.41 -0.42 -7.68
N ARG A 41 -5.52 -1.38 -7.84
CA ARG A 41 -5.08 -2.24 -6.73
C ARG A 41 -4.38 -1.45 -5.63
N ARG A 42 -3.55 -0.48 -5.97
CA ARG A 42 -2.88 0.39 -5.00
C ARG A 42 -3.86 1.33 -4.30
N SER A 43 -4.81 1.90 -5.02
CA SER A 43 -5.82 2.82 -4.45
C SER A 43 -6.69 2.14 -3.40
N SER A 44 -6.98 0.85 -3.55
CA SER A 44 -7.80 0.07 -2.61
C SER A 44 -6.99 -0.68 -1.56
N SER A 45 -5.67 -0.63 -1.60
CA SER A 45 -4.80 -1.49 -0.79
C SER A 45 -4.99 -1.31 0.71
N THR A 46 -5.13 -0.07 1.21
CA THR A 46 -5.38 0.20 2.63
C THR A 46 -6.64 -0.53 3.12
N VAL A 47 -7.74 -0.36 2.39
CA VAL A 47 -9.02 -0.98 2.75
C VAL A 47 -8.93 -2.51 2.67
N THR A 48 -8.28 -3.02 1.62
CA THR A 48 -8.15 -4.47 1.40
C THR A 48 -7.22 -5.12 2.42
N ASN A 49 -6.10 -4.49 2.76
CA ASN A 49 -5.12 -5.02 3.71
C ASN A 49 -5.68 -5.05 5.13
N ILE A 50 -6.39 -3.99 5.55
CA ILE A 50 -7.03 -3.93 6.87
C ILE A 50 -8.23 -4.89 6.95
N GLY A 51 -8.99 -5.07 5.86
CA GLY A 51 -10.08 -6.03 5.78
C GLY A 51 -11.31 -5.67 6.62
N ALA A 52 -11.46 -4.42 7.06
CA ALA A 52 -12.64 -3.96 7.77
C ALA A 52 -13.87 -3.94 6.85
N LYS A 53 -15.01 -4.45 7.34
CA LYS A 53 -16.26 -4.45 6.58
C LYS A 53 -16.93 -3.09 6.53
N MET A 54 -16.73 -2.26 7.54
CA MET A 54 -17.25 -0.90 7.65
C MET A 54 -16.14 0.04 8.11
N TRP A 55 -16.18 1.26 7.59
CA TRP A 55 -15.24 2.32 7.91
C TRP A 55 -16.04 3.53 8.39
N VAL A 56 -15.65 4.09 9.52
CA VAL A 56 -16.22 5.34 10.03
C VAL A 56 -15.15 6.40 9.90
N MET A 57 -15.46 7.49 9.22
CA MET A 57 -14.54 8.59 8.94
C MET A 57 -15.28 9.91 9.09
N ASP A 58 -14.55 11.00 9.26
CA ASP A 58 -15.11 12.35 9.24
C ASP A 58 -15.80 12.62 7.88
N PRO A 59 -16.98 13.24 7.83
CA PRO A 59 -17.71 13.55 6.59
C PRO A 59 -16.94 14.41 5.59
N ALA A 60 -15.95 15.17 6.04
CA ALA A 60 -15.10 15.99 5.18
C ALA A 60 -14.01 15.17 4.46
N VAL A 61 -13.82 13.89 4.82
CA VAL A 61 -12.80 13.01 4.24
C VAL A 61 -13.31 12.36 2.98
N ASN A 62 -12.59 12.53 1.87
CA ASN A 62 -12.92 11.93 0.59
C ASN A 62 -12.21 10.58 0.34
N THR A 63 -11.09 10.33 1.03
CA THR A 63 -10.29 9.11 0.86
C THR A 63 -9.69 8.66 2.19
N VAL A 64 -9.55 7.34 2.39
CA VAL A 64 -8.94 6.76 3.60
C VAL A 64 -7.50 7.24 3.81
N ALA A 65 -6.79 7.59 2.73
CA ALA A 65 -5.41 8.07 2.80
C ALA A 65 -5.28 9.47 3.42
N ASN A 66 -6.35 10.28 3.38
CA ASN A 66 -6.38 11.66 3.89
C ASN A 66 -7.27 11.73 5.14
N SER A 67 -7.00 10.89 6.12
CA SER A 67 -7.81 10.85 7.34
C SER A 67 -7.70 12.16 8.14
N ILE A 68 -8.84 12.58 8.71
CA ILE A 68 -8.91 13.65 9.70
C ILE A 68 -9.08 12.98 11.06
N PRO A 69 -8.28 13.33 12.07
CA PRO A 69 -8.43 12.79 13.41
C PRO A 69 -9.83 13.04 13.95
N MET A 70 -10.47 12.00 14.47
CA MET A 70 -11.77 12.10 15.13
C MET A 70 -11.60 12.06 16.64
N PRO A 71 -12.47 12.74 17.41
CA PRO A 71 -12.47 12.65 18.87
C PRO A 71 -12.80 11.22 19.35
N ASP A 72 -12.23 10.83 20.48
CA ASP A 72 -12.38 9.47 21.06
C ASP A 72 -13.84 9.09 21.34
N TYR A 73 -14.69 10.07 21.68
CA TYR A 73 -16.11 9.79 21.93
C TYR A 73 -16.84 9.19 20.71
N VAL A 74 -16.33 9.42 19.49
CA VAL A 74 -16.92 8.84 18.26
C VAL A 74 -16.78 7.33 18.27
N LEU A 75 -15.65 6.80 18.74
CA LEU A 75 -15.43 5.36 18.88
C LEU A 75 -16.45 4.74 19.85
N ASP A 76 -16.68 5.40 20.99
CA ASP A 76 -17.65 4.93 21.97
C ASP A 76 -19.10 5.03 21.45
N ALA A 77 -19.41 6.10 20.73
CA ALA A 77 -20.69 6.24 20.06
C ALA A 77 -20.93 5.11 19.04
N VAL A 78 -19.95 4.77 18.23
CA VAL A 78 -20.04 3.66 17.27
C VAL A 78 -20.23 2.32 17.99
N ARG A 79 -19.50 2.09 19.08
CA ARG A 79 -19.61 0.87 19.89
C ARG A 79 -20.97 0.70 20.54
N SER A 80 -21.68 1.81 20.82
CA SER A 80 -23.02 1.81 21.42
C SER A 80 -24.15 1.48 20.45
N ILE A 81 -23.88 1.47 19.14
CA ILE A 81 -24.90 1.19 18.12
C ILE A 81 -25.30 -0.30 18.16
N ASN A 82 -26.61 -0.55 18.24
CA ASN A 82 -27.13 -1.91 18.22
C ASN A 82 -26.77 -2.64 16.93
N GLY A 83 -26.16 -3.83 17.05
CA GLY A 83 -25.72 -4.64 15.92
C GLY A 83 -24.21 -4.48 15.59
N VAL A 84 -23.52 -3.51 16.18
CA VAL A 84 -22.04 -3.40 16.12
C VAL A 84 -21.46 -4.40 17.11
N LYS A 85 -20.70 -5.37 16.61
CA LYS A 85 -20.03 -6.37 17.46
C LYS A 85 -18.75 -5.80 18.11
N TYR A 86 -17.99 -5.05 17.35
CA TYR A 86 -16.78 -4.37 17.81
C TYR A 86 -16.44 -3.21 16.87
N ALA A 87 -15.79 -2.21 17.39
CA ALA A 87 -15.15 -1.15 16.63
C ALA A 87 -13.78 -0.87 17.26
N VAL A 88 -12.78 -0.68 16.40
CA VAL A 88 -11.38 -0.42 16.79
C VAL A 88 -10.87 0.84 16.12
N PRO A 89 -10.02 1.63 16.79
CA PRO A 89 -9.41 2.79 16.17
C PRO A 89 -8.37 2.35 15.14
N LEU A 90 -8.14 3.20 14.14
CA LEU A 90 -7.06 3.09 13.19
C LEU A 90 -6.45 4.46 12.98
N TYR A 91 -5.15 4.56 13.16
CA TYR A 91 -4.41 5.76 12.78
C TYR A 91 -3.93 5.65 11.33
N SER A 92 -4.07 6.72 10.58
CA SER A 92 -3.47 6.85 9.25
C SER A 92 -2.87 8.24 9.11
N GLY A 93 -1.58 8.30 8.88
CA GLY A 93 -0.85 9.55 8.79
C GLY A 93 0.40 9.44 7.96
N SER A 94 1.20 10.50 7.98
CA SER A 94 2.48 10.58 7.28
C SER A 94 3.59 10.93 8.26
N ALA A 95 4.78 10.40 8.00
CA ALA A 95 5.98 10.71 8.74
C ALA A 95 7.17 10.90 7.80
N LEU A 96 8.26 11.44 8.32
CA LEU A 96 9.55 11.52 7.63
C LEU A 96 10.53 10.56 8.32
N VAL A 97 11.08 9.65 7.52
CA VAL A 97 12.12 8.73 7.96
C VAL A 97 13.45 9.23 7.43
N LYS A 98 14.41 9.39 8.30
CA LYS A 98 15.79 9.69 7.94
C LYS A 98 16.54 8.38 7.70
N LEU A 99 17.02 8.22 6.50
CA LEU A 99 17.77 7.05 6.06
C LEU A 99 19.23 7.10 6.52
N LYS A 100 19.92 5.96 6.46
CA LYS A 100 21.36 5.89 6.80
C LYS A 100 22.22 6.79 5.93
N SER A 101 21.80 7.03 4.69
CA SER A 101 22.42 8.00 3.76
C SER A 101 22.26 9.46 4.19
N GLY A 102 21.46 9.76 5.21
CA GLY A 102 21.12 11.11 5.66
C GLY A 102 19.99 11.77 4.88
N THR A 103 19.41 11.09 3.87
CA THR A 103 18.27 11.60 3.12
C THR A 103 16.96 11.33 3.86
N TYR A 104 15.96 12.19 3.65
CA TYR A 104 14.64 12.02 4.24
C TYR A 104 13.69 11.36 3.22
N GLN A 105 12.98 10.34 3.67
CA GLN A 105 11.95 9.63 2.91
C GLN A 105 10.59 9.82 3.57
N ALA A 106 9.63 10.38 2.83
CA ALA A 106 8.24 10.43 3.29
C ALA A 106 7.64 9.02 3.31
N VAL A 107 6.91 8.70 4.37
CA VAL A 107 6.26 7.41 4.58
C VAL A 107 4.80 7.58 5.00
N SER A 108 3.98 6.60 4.67
CA SER A 108 2.64 6.46 5.22
C SER A 108 2.70 5.56 6.45
N VAL A 109 2.13 6.03 7.55
CA VAL A 109 2.10 5.30 8.83
C VAL A 109 0.68 4.85 9.10
N ILE A 110 0.51 3.56 9.40
CA ILE A 110 -0.74 2.95 9.82
C ILE A 110 -0.55 2.46 11.26
N GLY A 111 -1.25 3.08 12.20
CA GLY A 111 -1.30 2.66 13.60
C GLY A 111 -2.47 1.72 13.84
N LEU A 112 -2.18 0.50 14.27
CA LEU A 112 -3.17 -0.54 14.57
C LEU A 112 -3.61 -0.45 16.03
N ASP A 113 -4.84 -0.85 16.29
CA ASP A 113 -5.35 -0.97 17.66
C ASP A 113 -4.46 -1.89 18.51
N ASP A 114 -3.98 -1.37 19.64
CA ASP A 114 -2.99 -2.05 20.48
C ASP A 114 -3.51 -3.36 21.07
N SER A 115 -4.81 -3.45 21.31
CA SER A 115 -5.40 -4.61 21.99
C SER A 115 -5.63 -5.79 21.07
N THR A 116 -5.95 -5.54 19.79
CA THR A 116 -6.36 -6.58 18.85
C THR A 116 -5.41 -6.75 17.67
N LEU A 117 -4.60 -5.73 17.35
CA LEU A 117 -3.83 -5.62 16.11
C LEU A 117 -4.70 -5.93 14.88
N PHE A 118 -5.98 -5.49 14.92
CA PHE A 118 -6.90 -5.73 13.82
C PHE A 118 -6.36 -5.10 12.53
N GLY A 119 -6.35 -5.87 11.45
CA GLY A 119 -5.78 -5.45 10.19
C GLY A 119 -4.25 -5.58 10.09
N ARG A 120 -3.63 -6.30 11.04
CA ARG A 120 -2.19 -6.59 10.98
C ARG A 120 -1.82 -7.23 9.65
N PRO A 121 -0.69 -6.81 9.04
CA PRO A 121 -0.24 -7.40 7.79
C PRO A 121 0.36 -8.79 8.01
N GLU A 122 0.31 -9.62 6.97
CA GLU A 122 1.06 -10.87 6.95
C GLU A 122 2.56 -10.58 6.85
N LEU A 123 3.34 -11.15 7.78
CA LEU A 123 4.79 -10.93 7.83
C LEU A 123 5.54 -11.91 6.94
N TYR A 124 6.53 -11.38 6.23
CA TYR A 124 7.55 -12.16 5.53
C TYR A 124 8.72 -12.52 6.45
N ALA A 125 9.10 -11.62 7.36
CA ALA A 125 10.16 -11.80 8.34
C ALA A 125 9.83 -11.04 9.63
N GLY A 126 10.37 -11.50 10.76
CA GLY A 126 10.09 -10.95 12.10
C GLY A 126 8.87 -11.60 12.75
N LYS A 127 8.45 -11.05 13.88
CA LYS A 127 7.27 -11.50 14.63
C LYS A 127 6.36 -10.30 14.89
N ILE A 128 5.05 -10.51 14.77
CA ILE A 128 4.09 -9.41 14.95
C ILE A 128 4.02 -8.94 16.41
N GLU A 129 4.29 -9.84 17.34
CA GLU A 129 4.31 -9.54 18.76
C GLU A 129 5.41 -8.54 19.15
N ASP A 130 6.49 -8.49 18.38
CA ASP A 130 7.59 -7.55 18.59
C ASP A 130 7.19 -6.10 18.24
N ILE A 131 6.01 -5.87 17.64
CA ILE A 131 5.49 -4.52 17.36
C ILE A 131 5.22 -3.72 18.64
N TYR A 132 5.03 -4.42 19.79
CA TYR A 132 4.88 -3.80 21.10
C TYR A 132 6.21 -3.38 21.72
N ALA A 133 7.34 -3.73 21.11
CA ALA A 133 8.62 -3.22 21.57
C ALA A 133 8.66 -1.69 21.40
N GLU A 134 9.41 -1.03 22.26
CA GLU A 134 9.57 0.43 22.21
C GLU A 134 10.01 0.88 20.82
N ASN A 135 9.17 1.71 20.18
CA ASN A 135 9.37 2.24 18.84
C ASN A 135 9.47 1.15 17.73
N GLY A 136 8.80 0.01 17.92
CA GLY A 136 8.72 -1.07 16.94
C GLY A 136 7.81 -0.73 15.77
N PHE A 137 8.25 -1.04 14.53
CA PHE A 137 7.40 -0.93 13.35
C PHE A 137 7.70 -2.00 12.30
N VAL A 138 6.68 -2.27 11.50
CA VAL A 138 6.73 -3.23 10.39
C VAL A 138 6.80 -2.46 9.08
N VAL A 139 7.77 -2.79 8.24
CA VAL A 139 7.96 -2.19 6.91
C VAL A 139 7.31 -3.08 5.86
N VAL A 140 6.60 -2.47 4.91
CA VAL A 140 6.01 -3.21 3.79
C VAL A 140 7.06 -3.48 2.71
N ASN A 141 7.23 -4.76 2.35
CA ASN A 141 8.11 -5.20 1.26
C ASN A 141 7.33 -5.24 -0.06
N ASP A 142 7.32 -4.13 -0.75
CA ASP A 142 6.81 -4.00 -2.11
C ASP A 142 7.80 -3.27 -3.03
N ALA A 143 7.30 -2.69 -4.13
CA ALA A 143 8.13 -1.93 -5.06
C ALA A 143 8.85 -0.72 -4.41
N GLU A 144 8.31 -0.20 -3.31
CA GLU A 144 8.84 0.97 -2.60
C GLU A 144 9.86 0.60 -1.50
N PHE A 145 10.02 -0.69 -1.21
CA PHE A 145 10.94 -1.19 -0.18
C PHE A 145 12.39 -0.73 -0.38
N ARG A 146 12.81 -0.62 -1.65
CA ARG A 146 14.15 -0.13 -2.00
C ARG A 146 14.41 1.30 -1.55
N LYS A 147 13.36 2.11 -1.37
CA LYS A 147 13.48 3.48 -0.87
C LYS A 147 13.90 3.55 0.60
N PHE A 148 13.79 2.43 1.31
CA PHE A 148 14.30 2.23 2.66
C PHE A 148 15.71 1.60 2.70
N GLU A 149 16.44 1.57 1.61
CA GLU A 149 17.77 0.94 1.55
C GLU A 149 17.76 -0.55 1.93
N ASN A 150 16.65 -1.26 1.60
CA ASN A 150 16.44 -2.67 1.90
C ASN A 150 16.68 -3.02 3.39
N PRO A 151 15.86 -2.55 4.31
CA PRO A 151 16.06 -2.80 5.73
C PRO A 151 15.88 -4.27 6.06
N THR A 152 16.51 -4.68 7.14
CA THR A 152 16.34 -6.00 7.77
C THR A 152 15.72 -5.82 9.15
N VAL A 153 15.16 -6.90 9.71
CA VAL A 153 14.70 -6.89 11.10
C VAL A 153 15.86 -6.48 12.00
N GLY A 154 15.60 -5.54 12.92
CA GLY A 154 16.61 -4.90 13.77
C GLY A 154 17.26 -3.65 13.17
N THR A 155 16.91 -3.26 11.93
CA THR A 155 17.39 -1.99 11.36
C THR A 155 16.76 -0.82 12.10
N GLU A 156 17.58 0.18 12.45
CA GLU A 156 17.14 1.39 13.12
C GLU A 156 17.01 2.54 12.12
N PHE A 157 15.96 3.34 12.31
CA PHE A 157 15.71 4.57 11.59
C PHE A 157 15.35 5.69 12.57
N GLU A 158 15.51 6.93 12.12
CA GLU A 158 14.99 8.11 12.78
C GLU A 158 13.66 8.51 12.12
N ILE A 159 12.57 8.52 12.87
CA ILE A 159 11.22 8.86 12.40
C ILE A 159 10.76 10.09 13.18
N ASN A 160 10.57 11.23 12.51
CA ASN A 160 10.18 12.49 13.17
C ASN A 160 11.04 12.78 14.41
N ASP A 161 12.35 12.67 14.27
CA ASP A 161 13.37 12.90 15.34
C ASP A 161 13.33 11.87 16.50
N ASN A 162 12.58 10.77 16.34
CA ASN A 162 12.57 9.65 17.27
C ASN A 162 13.19 8.39 16.66
N ARG A 163 13.86 7.59 17.50
CA ARG A 163 14.40 6.31 17.07
C ARG A 163 13.27 5.32 16.81
N GLY A 164 13.27 4.68 15.64
CA GLY A 164 12.38 3.56 15.30
C GLY A 164 13.17 2.31 14.95
N VAL A 165 12.63 1.14 15.27
CA VAL A 165 13.27 -0.16 15.02
C VAL A 165 12.38 -1.02 14.14
N VAL A 166 12.93 -1.58 13.06
CA VAL A 166 12.21 -2.54 12.20
C VAL A 166 12.08 -3.87 12.94
N VAL A 167 10.88 -4.23 13.34
CA VAL A 167 10.59 -5.51 14.04
C VAL A 167 10.04 -6.57 13.09
N GLY A 168 9.55 -6.14 11.92
CA GLY A 168 9.02 -7.06 10.93
C GLY A 168 9.01 -6.50 9.52
N ILE A 169 8.93 -7.39 8.56
CA ILE A 169 8.78 -7.06 7.13
C ILE A 169 7.53 -7.75 6.63
N ALA A 170 6.58 -6.96 6.12
CA ALA A 170 5.29 -7.45 5.65
C ALA A 170 5.25 -7.63 4.13
N LYS A 171 4.50 -8.64 3.68
CA LYS A 171 4.25 -8.94 2.27
C LYS A 171 2.81 -8.54 1.90
N VAL A 172 2.55 -7.25 1.89
CA VAL A 172 1.26 -6.69 1.48
C VAL A 172 1.47 -5.56 0.48
N ALA A 173 0.44 -5.15 -0.23
CA ALA A 173 0.56 -4.00 -1.12
C ALA A 173 0.67 -2.70 -0.32
N SER A 174 1.63 -1.83 -0.66
CA SER A 174 1.70 -0.49 -0.08
C SER A 174 0.47 0.33 -0.38
N SER A 175 0.13 1.17 0.56
CA SER A 175 -0.95 2.14 0.43
C SER A 175 -0.50 3.34 -0.41
N GLY A 176 -1.42 3.85 -1.25
CA GLY A 176 -1.23 5.09 -1.98
C GLY A 176 -0.76 4.95 -3.42
N LEU A 177 -1.15 5.94 -4.23
CA LEU A 177 -0.93 5.99 -5.68
C LEU A 177 0.52 6.32 -6.07
N PHE A 178 1.25 7.04 -5.21
CA PHE A 178 2.50 7.69 -5.57
C PHE A 178 3.75 7.01 -5.01
N GLY A 179 3.69 5.73 -4.72
CA GLY A 179 4.88 5.01 -4.33
C GLY A 179 5.50 5.53 -3.03
N ILE A 180 4.66 5.80 -2.04
CA ILE A 180 5.08 6.13 -0.68
C ILE A 180 5.18 4.83 0.10
N PRO A 181 6.34 4.52 0.69
CA PRO A 181 6.47 3.34 1.54
C PRO A 181 5.50 3.37 2.71
N THR A 182 5.01 2.21 3.12
CA THR A 182 4.06 2.09 4.22
C THR A 182 4.69 1.40 5.41
N LEU A 183 4.47 1.97 6.59
CA LEU A 183 4.85 1.42 7.88
C LEU A 183 3.60 1.06 8.68
N TYR A 184 3.68 -0.04 9.44
CA TYR A 184 2.67 -0.39 10.44
C TYR A 184 3.31 -0.30 11.84
N THR A 185 2.56 0.27 12.77
CA THR A 185 2.93 0.37 14.19
C THR A 185 1.67 0.23 15.04
N THR A 186 1.79 0.37 16.35
CA THR A 186 0.66 0.46 17.28
C THR A 186 0.05 1.85 17.26
N TYR A 187 -1.20 1.97 17.75
CA TYR A 187 -1.94 3.24 17.77
C TYR A 187 -1.36 4.25 18.77
N ASN A 188 -0.85 3.79 19.92
CA ASN A 188 -0.22 4.59 20.97
C ASN A 188 1.30 4.66 20.83
#